data_921ef102b31cc90675ba2d649ad18b86
#
_entry.id   921ef102b31cc90675ba2d649ad18b86
#
_cell.length_a   1.000
_cell.length_b   1.000
_cell.length_c   1.000
_cell.angle_alpha   90.00
_cell.angle_beta   90.00
_cell.angle_gamma   90.00
#
_symmetry.space_group_name_H-M   'P 1'
#
loop_
_entity.id
_entity.type
_entity.pdbx_description
1 polymer ?
#
loop_
_entity_poly.entity_id
_entity_poly.type
_entity_poly.pdbx_seq_one_letter_code
_entity_poly.pdbx_strand_id
1 'polypeptide(L)'
;MLLTEEKAAILADYQQKEGDTGSPEVQVALLTANILGLQSHFKANKKDHHSRRGLIRMVNQRRKLLDYLKSKNVERYTTLIGRLGLRR
;
A
#
# COMPACT_ATOMS: atom_id res chain seq x y z
N MET A 1 2.24 -2.84 12.84
CA MET A 1 1.74 -1.60 12.26
C MET A 1 0.23 -1.58 12.07
N LEU A 2 -0.31 -2.50 11.30
CA LEU A 2 -1.76 -2.57 11.16
C LEU A 2 -2.35 -3.60 12.11
N LEU A 3 -3.49 -3.28 12.69
CA LEU A 3 -4.26 -4.24 13.45
C LEU A 3 -4.86 -5.29 12.51
N THR A 4 -5.12 -6.48 13.03
CA THR A 4 -5.71 -7.56 12.23
C THR A 4 -7.02 -7.12 11.57
N GLU A 5 -7.83 -6.36 12.32
CA GLU A 5 -9.10 -5.84 11.82
C GLU A 5 -8.91 -4.86 10.66
N GLU A 6 -7.88 -4.01 10.73
CA GLU A 6 -7.58 -3.08 9.67
C GLU A 6 -7.13 -3.80 8.40
N LYS A 7 -6.29 -4.82 8.55
CA LYS A 7 -5.87 -5.65 7.43
C LYS A 7 -7.04 -6.35 6.77
N ALA A 8 -7.94 -6.91 7.58
CA ALA A 8 -9.11 -7.60 7.07
C ALA A 8 -10.03 -6.66 6.28
N ALA A 9 -10.22 -5.43 6.76
CA ALA A 9 -11.03 -4.44 6.06
C ALA A 9 -10.41 -4.07 4.71
N ILE A 10 -9.09 -3.87 4.67
CA ILE A 10 -8.39 -3.56 3.42
C ILE A 10 -8.47 -4.72 2.44
N LEU A 11 -8.29 -5.95 2.92
CA LEU A 11 -8.42 -7.14 2.09
C LEU A 11 -9.82 -7.21 1.45
N ALA A 12 -10.86 -6.99 2.26
CA ALA A 12 -12.23 -7.04 1.76
C ALA A 12 -12.49 -5.98 0.70
N ASP A 13 -11.92 -4.77 0.87
CA ASP A 13 -12.15 -3.66 -0.05
C ASP A 13 -11.41 -3.81 -1.38
N TYR A 14 -10.22 -4.42 -1.37
CA TYR A 14 -9.35 -4.43 -2.55
C TYR A 14 -9.14 -5.79 -3.19
N GLN A 15 -9.60 -6.87 -2.56
CA GLN A 15 -9.47 -8.20 -3.16
C GLN A 15 -10.23 -8.27 -4.49
N GLN A 16 -9.65 -8.98 -5.45
CA GLN A 16 -10.26 -9.12 -6.78
C GLN A 16 -11.30 -10.25 -6.82
N LYS A 17 -11.19 -11.16 -5.88
CA LYS A 17 -12.15 -12.25 -5.69
C LYS A 17 -12.09 -12.69 -4.23
N GLU A 18 -13.12 -13.39 -3.78
CA GLU A 18 -13.16 -13.91 -2.41
C GLU A 18 -11.91 -14.77 -2.13
N GLY A 19 -11.28 -14.53 -1.00
CA GLY A 19 -10.08 -15.25 -0.60
C GLY A 19 -8.78 -14.72 -1.19
N ASP A 20 -8.84 -13.69 -2.03
CA ASP A 20 -7.63 -13.09 -2.61
C ASP A 20 -6.86 -12.30 -1.56
N THR A 21 -5.63 -12.70 -1.30
CA THR A 21 -4.74 -12.01 -0.36
C THR A 21 -3.45 -11.55 -1.02
N GLY A 22 -3.24 -11.87 -2.29
CA GLY A 22 -1.97 -11.66 -2.96
C GLY A 22 -2.01 -10.82 -4.23
N SER A 23 -3.15 -10.28 -4.63
CA SER A 23 -3.21 -9.46 -5.83
C SER A 23 -2.41 -8.16 -5.63
N PRO A 24 -1.90 -7.56 -6.73
CA PRO A 24 -1.21 -6.27 -6.62
C PRO A 24 -2.04 -5.21 -5.94
N GLU A 25 -3.35 -5.17 -6.18
CA GLU A 25 -4.25 -4.20 -5.56
C GLU A 25 -4.24 -4.32 -4.04
N VAL A 26 -4.37 -5.53 -3.52
CA VAL A 26 -4.34 -5.78 -2.08
C VAL A 26 -2.99 -5.40 -1.50
N GLN A 27 -1.89 -5.80 -2.14
CA GLN A 27 -0.56 -5.52 -1.65
C GLN A 27 -0.28 -4.01 -1.61
N VAL A 28 -0.67 -3.29 -2.67
CA VAL A 28 -0.49 -1.82 -2.72
C VAL A 28 -1.33 -1.14 -1.65
N ALA A 29 -2.56 -1.58 -1.44
CA ALA A 29 -3.43 -1.00 -0.41
C ALA A 29 -2.85 -1.20 0.99
N LEU A 30 -2.33 -2.40 1.29
CA LEU A 30 -1.69 -2.67 2.58
C LEU A 30 -0.42 -1.85 2.77
N LEU A 31 0.41 -1.74 1.73
CA LEU A 31 1.61 -0.91 1.80
C LEU A 31 1.27 0.55 2.02
N THR A 32 0.24 1.05 1.36
CA THR A 32 -0.20 2.44 1.51
C THR A 32 -0.63 2.72 2.95
N ALA A 33 -1.39 1.81 3.56
CA ALA A 33 -1.81 1.96 4.95
C ALA A 33 -0.61 1.96 5.90
N ASN A 34 0.37 1.07 5.68
CA ASN A 34 1.59 1.02 6.47
C ASN A 34 2.43 2.29 6.31
N ILE A 35 2.54 2.80 5.09
CA ILE A 35 3.27 4.04 4.80
C ILE A 35 2.65 5.21 5.56
N LEU A 36 1.33 5.33 5.53
CA LEU A 36 0.63 6.40 6.26
C LEU A 36 0.87 6.29 7.77
N GLY A 37 0.85 5.08 8.30
CA GLY A 37 1.15 4.85 9.72
C GLY A 37 2.55 5.28 10.10
N LEU A 38 3.56 4.97 9.27
CA LEU A 38 4.93 5.37 9.52
C LEU A 38 5.13 6.87 9.37
N GLN A 39 4.47 7.51 8.41
CA GLN A 39 4.52 8.96 8.27
C GLN A 39 4.01 9.66 9.53
N SER A 40 2.93 9.15 10.10
CA SER A 40 2.40 9.66 11.36
C SER A 40 3.41 9.48 12.49
N HIS A 41 4.08 8.31 12.53
CA HIS A 41 5.12 8.02 13.51
C HIS A 41 6.28 9.02 13.42
N PHE A 42 6.69 9.41 12.22
CA PHE A 42 7.79 10.35 12.02
C PHE A 42 7.50 11.75 12.52
N LYS A 43 6.26 12.16 12.53
CA LYS A 43 5.89 13.46 13.11
C LYS A 43 6.24 13.52 14.60
N ALA A 44 6.13 12.40 15.29
CA ALA A 44 6.44 12.28 16.71
C ALA A 44 7.90 11.88 16.97
N ASN A 45 8.55 11.18 16.03
CA ASN A 45 9.85 10.56 16.24
C ASN A 45 10.79 10.82 15.04
N LYS A 46 11.19 12.09 14.88
CA LYS A 46 11.96 12.53 13.70
C LYS A 46 13.34 11.90 13.56
N LYS A 47 13.89 11.35 14.64
CA LYS A 47 15.23 10.77 14.65
C LYS A 47 15.25 9.26 14.45
N ASP A 48 14.12 8.65 14.15
CA ASP A 48 14.03 7.20 13.96
C ASP A 48 14.50 6.81 12.55
N HIS A 49 15.79 6.55 12.42
CA HIS A 49 16.38 6.21 11.13
C HIS A 49 15.99 4.81 10.64
N HIS A 50 15.71 3.88 11.54
CA HIS A 50 15.29 2.53 11.16
C HIS A 50 13.92 2.54 10.49
N SER A 51 12.99 3.30 11.04
CA SER A 51 11.67 3.44 10.44
C SER A 51 11.73 4.16 9.10
N ARG A 52 12.66 5.11 8.93
CA ARG A 52 12.86 5.77 7.63
C ARG A 52 13.28 4.79 6.55
N ARG A 53 14.19 3.87 6.86
CA ARG A 53 14.61 2.85 5.92
C ARG A 53 13.44 1.94 5.54
N GLY A 54 12.63 1.57 6.52
CA GLY A 54 11.42 0.77 6.28
C GLY A 54 10.43 1.50 5.38
N LEU A 55 10.23 2.80 5.62
CA LEU A 55 9.34 3.62 4.81
C LEU A 55 9.81 3.68 3.35
N ILE A 56 11.09 3.95 3.14
CA ILE A 56 11.65 4.02 1.78
C ILE A 56 11.47 2.67 1.06
N ARG A 57 11.72 1.58 1.76
CA ARG A 57 11.54 0.23 1.20
C ARG A 57 10.10 0.00 0.77
N MET A 58 9.14 0.38 1.63
CA MET A 58 7.71 0.22 1.32
C MET A 58 7.28 1.07 0.13
N VAL A 59 7.77 2.31 0.04
CA VAL A 59 7.46 3.19 -1.09
C VAL A 59 8.00 2.60 -2.39
N ASN A 60 9.21 2.06 -2.37
CA ASN A 60 9.80 1.43 -3.54
C ASN A 60 9.05 0.16 -3.94
N GLN A 61 8.64 -0.67 -2.98
CA GLN A 61 7.84 -1.86 -3.26
C GLN A 61 6.50 -1.49 -3.87
N ARG A 62 5.85 -0.46 -3.33
CA ARG A 62 4.57 0.02 -3.86
C ARG A 62 4.72 0.47 -5.31
N ARG A 63 5.78 1.22 -5.61
CA ARG A 63 6.05 1.68 -6.98
C ARG A 63 6.21 0.49 -7.94
N LYS A 64 7.00 -0.51 -7.54
CA LYS A 64 7.19 -1.70 -8.37
C LYS A 64 5.89 -2.43 -8.65
N LEU A 65 5.05 -2.57 -7.63
CA LEU A 65 3.74 -3.23 -7.79
C LEU A 65 2.82 -2.43 -8.71
N LEU A 66 2.82 -1.11 -8.57
CA LEU A 66 2.02 -0.24 -9.42
C LEU A 66 2.50 -0.29 -10.87
N ASP A 67 3.81 -0.26 -11.11
CA ASP A 67 4.38 -0.37 -12.44
C ASP A 67 4.02 -1.72 -13.08
N TYR A 68 4.11 -2.80 -12.31
CA TYR A 68 3.70 -4.13 -12.76
C TYR A 68 2.22 -4.15 -13.16
N LEU A 69 1.36 -3.62 -12.30
CA LEU A 69 -0.07 -3.59 -12.55
C LEU A 69 -0.40 -2.78 -13.81
N LYS A 70 0.25 -1.63 -13.95
CA LYS A 70 0.07 -0.77 -15.12
C LYS A 70 0.44 -1.50 -16.41
N SER A 71 1.51 -2.31 -16.38
CA SER A 71 1.92 -3.07 -17.55
C SER A 71 0.95 -4.21 -17.88
N LYS A 72 0.21 -4.71 -16.89
CA LYS A 72 -0.72 -5.81 -17.09
C LYS A 72 -2.14 -5.36 -17.41
N ASN A 73 -2.59 -4.28 -16.74
CA ASN A 73 -3.96 -3.80 -16.93
C ASN A 73 -4.05 -2.33 -16.48
N VAL A 74 -4.06 -1.43 -17.46
CA VAL A 74 -4.08 0.00 -17.20
C VAL A 74 -5.36 0.44 -16.46
N GLU A 75 -6.49 -0.17 -16.76
CA GLU A 75 -7.75 0.17 -16.11
C GLU A 75 -7.71 -0.14 -14.62
N ARG A 76 -7.18 -1.30 -14.24
CA ARG A 76 -7.02 -1.67 -12.85
C ARG A 76 -6.07 -0.71 -12.14
N TYR A 77 -4.97 -0.35 -12.80
CA TYR A 77 -4.01 0.60 -12.27
C TYR A 77 -4.66 1.97 -12.01
N THR A 78 -5.38 2.50 -13.00
CA THR A 78 -6.04 3.80 -12.88
C THR A 78 -7.09 3.81 -11.78
N THR A 79 -7.90 2.75 -11.70
CA THR A 79 -8.91 2.60 -10.65
C THR A 79 -8.27 2.58 -9.28
N LEU A 80 -7.17 1.84 -9.13
CA LEU A 80 -6.51 1.69 -7.85
C LEU A 80 -5.91 3.00 -7.36
N ILE A 81 -5.17 3.72 -8.22
CA ILE A 81 -4.58 4.99 -7.81
C ILE A 81 -5.64 6.02 -7.48
N GLY A 82 -6.79 5.99 -8.17
CA GLY A 82 -7.91 6.85 -7.86
C GLY A 82 -8.49 6.56 -6.49
N ARG A 83 -8.67 5.29 -6.14
CA ARG A 83 -9.20 4.87 -4.84
C ARG A 83 -8.26 5.23 -3.69
N LEU A 84 -6.96 5.12 -3.91
CA LEU A 84 -5.96 5.39 -2.88
C LEU A 84 -5.51 6.84 -2.83
N GLY A 85 -5.93 7.66 -3.79
CA GLY A 85 -5.54 9.06 -3.86
C GLY A 85 -4.06 9.23 -4.22
N LEU A 86 -3.49 8.31 -4.96
CA LEU A 86 -2.09 8.35 -5.38
C LEU A 86 -1.96 9.09 -6.71
N ARG A 87 -0.77 9.65 -6.95
CA ARG A 87 -0.47 10.32 -8.20
C ARG A 87 0.04 9.39 -9.29
N ARG A 88 0.42 8.18 -8.90
CA ARG A 88 0.99 7.20 -9.82
C ARG A 88 0.44 5.86 -9.55
#